data_6a567af271e45c77f771984b4ae09423
#
_entry.id   6a567af271e45c77f771984b4ae09423
#
_cell.length_a   1.000
_cell.length_b   1.000
_cell.length_c   1.000
_cell.angle_alpha   90.00
_cell.angle_beta   90.00
_cell.angle_gamma   90.00
#
_symmetry.space_group_name_H-M   'P 1'
#
loop_
_entity.id
_entity.type
_entity.pdbx_description
1 polymer ?
#
loop_
_entity_poly.entity_id
_entity_poly.type
_entity_poly.pdbx_seq_one_letter_code
_entity_poly.pdbx_strand_id
1 'polypeptide(L)'
;MEILSSRIILRPADAEGSVRFYRDVLGLAVYREFPGGTVFFAGQGLLEVSGHEDGLGTAVVWLQVRDLADTAAELTLNGVPIDREPRREPWGLDEMWVRDPDGVRLVFVEIPPGHPLRTDVR
;
A
#
# COMPACT_ATOMS: atom_id res chain seq x y z
N MET A 1 -5.21 -14.42 -10.41
CA MET A 1 -4.98 -13.57 -9.21
C MET A 1 -6.17 -12.63 -9.03
N GLU A 2 -6.71 -12.57 -7.85
CA GLU A 2 -7.81 -11.68 -7.54
C GLU A 2 -7.30 -10.51 -6.72
N ILE A 3 -7.54 -9.27 -7.18
CA ILE A 3 -7.15 -8.06 -6.45
C ILE A 3 -8.37 -7.58 -5.69
N LEU A 4 -8.28 -7.55 -4.37
CA LEU A 4 -9.39 -7.23 -3.49
C LEU A 4 -9.53 -5.72 -3.26
N SER A 5 -8.43 -5.01 -3.21
CA SER A 5 -8.42 -3.54 -3.10
C SER A 5 -7.07 -3.01 -3.53
N SER A 6 -7.00 -1.71 -3.75
CA SER A 6 -5.75 -1.07 -4.14
C SER A 6 -5.71 0.35 -3.62
N ARG A 7 -4.49 0.87 -3.49
CA ARG A 7 -4.26 2.29 -3.16
C ARG A 7 -2.91 2.71 -3.70
N ILE A 8 -2.76 4.00 -3.92
CA ILE A 8 -1.47 4.61 -4.20
C ILE A 8 -0.90 5.11 -2.89
N ILE A 9 0.35 4.78 -2.61
CA ILE A 9 1.04 5.24 -1.41
C ILE A 9 2.10 6.25 -1.83
N LEU A 10 1.98 7.45 -1.30
CA LEU A 10 2.96 8.50 -1.46
C LEU A 10 3.82 8.56 -0.21
N ARG A 11 5.11 8.66 -0.39
CA ARG A 11 6.08 8.72 0.72
C ARG A 11 6.88 10.01 0.63
N PRO A 12 6.23 11.15 0.91
CA PRO A 12 6.88 12.45 0.77
C PRO A 12 7.88 12.70 1.87
N ALA A 13 8.87 13.53 1.58
CA ALA A 13 9.83 13.99 2.58
C ALA A 13 9.13 14.82 3.66
N ASP A 14 8.12 15.63 3.27
CA ASP A 14 7.32 16.42 4.20
C ASP A 14 5.90 15.86 4.26
N ALA A 15 5.71 14.88 5.11
CA ALA A 15 4.42 14.21 5.23
C ALA A 15 3.33 15.14 5.73
N GLU A 16 3.65 16.01 6.70
CA GLU A 16 2.65 16.95 7.24
C GLU A 16 2.18 17.94 6.17
N GLY A 17 3.12 18.46 5.38
CA GLY A 17 2.79 19.36 4.28
C GLY A 17 1.93 18.68 3.23
N SER A 18 2.25 17.42 2.90
CA SER A 18 1.45 16.66 1.94
C SER A 18 0.06 16.39 2.46
N VAL A 19 -0.09 16.01 3.73
CA VAL A 19 -1.41 15.78 4.31
C VAL A 19 -2.24 17.05 4.28
N ARG A 20 -1.65 18.20 4.64
CA ARG A 20 -2.37 19.47 4.57
C ARG A 20 -2.80 19.79 3.14
N PHE A 21 -1.95 19.50 2.16
CA PHE A 21 -2.30 19.74 0.76
C PHE A 21 -3.52 18.92 0.34
N TYR A 22 -3.50 17.62 0.59
CA TYR A 22 -4.61 16.76 0.16
C TYR A 22 -5.88 17.03 0.96
N ARG A 23 -5.78 17.29 2.26
CA ARG A 23 -6.95 17.53 3.09
C ARG A 23 -7.51 18.93 2.91
N ASP A 24 -6.66 19.96 2.97
CA ASP A 24 -7.12 21.34 3.07
C ASP A 24 -7.18 22.06 1.73
N VAL A 25 -6.24 21.77 0.83
CA VAL A 25 -6.23 22.42 -0.50
C VAL A 25 -7.13 21.66 -1.47
N LEU A 26 -6.97 20.34 -1.59
CA LEU A 26 -7.79 19.54 -2.47
C LEU A 26 -9.13 19.14 -1.83
N GLY A 27 -9.23 19.19 -0.52
CA GLY A 27 -10.47 18.88 0.18
C GLY A 27 -10.86 17.41 0.19
N LEU A 28 -9.88 16.51 0.13
CA LEU A 28 -10.19 15.09 0.15
C LEU A 28 -10.64 14.65 1.53
N ALA A 29 -11.67 13.81 1.60
CA ALA A 29 -12.14 13.26 2.85
C ALA A 29 -11.16 12.22 3.38
N VAL A 30 -10.96 12.22 4.69
CA VAL A 30 -10.10 11.23 5.34
C VAL A 30 -10.86 9.93 5.49
N TYR A 31 -10.27 8.85 4.99
CA TYR A 31 -10.80 7.51 5.20
C TYR A 31 -10.33 6.96 6.55
N ARG A 32 -9.03 7.15 6.86
CA ARG A 32 -8.43 6.53 8.03
C ARG A 32 -7.14 7.26 8.38
N GLU A 33 -6.85 7.35 9.67
CA GLU A 33 -5.56 7.82 10.15
C GLU A 33 -4.91 6.72 11.01
N PHE A 34 -3.59 6.66 10.96
CA PHE A 34 -2.80 5.74 11.77
C PHE A 34 -1.47 6.42 12.11
N PRO A 35 -0.72 5.90 13.10
CA PRO A 35 0.56 6.51 13.42
C PRO A 35 1.48 6.53 12.20
N GLY A 36 1.84 7.73 11.76
CA GLY A 36 2.72 7.93 10.62
C GLY A 36 2.03 8.07 9.27
N GLY A 37 0.70 8.01 9.21
CA GLY A 37 0.04 8.11 7.91
C GLY A 37 -1.42 8.49 7.94
N THR A 38 -1.90 8.95 6.78
CA THR A 38 -3.29 9.31 6.56
C THR A 38 -3.72 8.73 5.22
N VAL A 39 -4.88 8.10 5.18
CA VAL A 39 -5.47 7.58 3.96
C VAL A 39 -6.68 8.42 3.60
N PHE A 40 -6.73 8.88 2.35
CA PHE A 40 -7.81 9.70 1.84
C PHE A 40 -8.65 8.93 0.84
N PHE A 41 -9.93 9.28 0.75
CA PHE A 41 -10.74 8.89 -0.39
C PHE A 41 -10.35 9.76 -1.58
N ALA A 42 -10.09 9.14 -2.72
CA ALA A 42 -9.75 9.84 -3.96
C ALA A 42 -10.62 9.25 -5.06
N GLY A 43 -11.85 9.78 -5.18
CA GLY A 43 -12.85 9.18 -6.04
C GLY A 43 -13.21 7.77 -5.54
N GLN A 44 -13.08 6.79 -6.41
CA GLN A 44 -13.35 5.39 -6.04
C GLN A 44 -12.12 4.67 -5.50
N GLY A 45 -10.97 5.35 -5.49
CA GLY A 45 -9.74 4.78 -4.99
C GLY A 45 -9.33 5.38 -3.66
N LEU A 46 -8.21 4.91 -3.15
CA LEU A 46 -7.60 5.41 -1.92
C LEU A 46 -6.22 5.95 -2.22
N LEU A 47 -5.87 7.01 -1.50
CA LEU A 47 -4.56 7.63 -1.56
C LEU A 47 -4.00 7.68 -0.15
N GLU A 48 -2.88 7.02 0.08
CA GLU A 48 -2.23 7.03 1.39
C GLU A 48 -1.03 7.95 1.36
N VAL A 49 -0.94 8.83 2.35
CA VAL A 49 0.25 9.63 2.58
C VAL A 49 0.86 9.14 3.88
N SER A 50 2.00 8.49 3.81
CA SER A 50 2.67 7.97 4.99
C SER A 50 4.13 8.41 4.97
N GLY A 51 4.58 8.89 6.10
CA GLY A 51 5.98 9.28 6.27
C GLY A 51 6.88 8.08 6.06
N HIS A 52 8.06 8.32 5.53
CA HIS A 52 9.02 7.26 5.30
C HIS A 52 10.40 7.75 5.67
N GLU A 53 11.20 6.85 6.26
CA GLU A 53 12.50 7.24 6.77
C GLU A 53 13.45 7.76 5.69
N ASP A 54 13.39 7.20 4.50
CA ASP A 54 14.28 7.61 3.42
C ASP A 54 13.82 8.90 2.74
N GLY A 55 12.57 9.30 2.89
CA GLY A 55 12.06 10.55 2.35
C GLY A 55 12.28 10.73 0.86
N LEU A 56 12.31 9.64 0.10
CA LEU A 56 12.67 9.71 -1.32
C LEU A 56 11.52 10.17 -2.21
N GLY A 57 10.33 10.36 -1.66
CA GLY A 57 9.19 10.85 -2.44
C GLY A 57 8.71 9.87 -3.51
N THR A 58 8.97 8.57 -3.33
CA THR A 58 8.56 7.57 -4.32
C THR A 58 7.10 7.17 -4.10
N ALA A 59 6.43 6.85 -5.20
CA ALA A 59 5.09 6.27 -5.15
C ALA A 59 5.19 4.74 -5.13
N VAL A 60 4.22 4.12 -4.49
CA VAL A 60 4.11 2.67 -4.40
C VAL A 60 2.68 2.29 -4.74
N VAL A 61 2.50 1.25 -5.55
CA VAL A 61 1.18 0.70 -5.82
C VAL A 61 0.93 -0.44 -4.84
N TRP A 62 -0.11 -0.31 -4.03
CA TRP A 62 -0.45 -1.26 -2.97
C TRP A 62 -1.64 -2.10 -3.45
N LEU A 63 -1.46 -3.41 -3.51
CA LEU A 63 -2.46 -4.33 -4.05
C LEU A 63 -2.77 -5.41 -3.03
N GLN A 64 -3.99 -5.42 -2.53
CA GLN A 64 -4.43 -6.46 -1.61
C GLN A 64 -4.83 -7.72 -2.39
N VAL A 65 -4.29 -8.85 -1.97
CA VAL A 65 -4.65 -10.16 -2.52
C VAL A 65 -5.20 -11.06 -1.41
N ARG A 66 -5.89 -12.10 -1.81
CA ARG A 66 -6.48 -13.03 -0.85
C ARG A 66 -5.45 -13.95 -0.24
N ASP A 67 -4.50 -14.41 -1.04
CA ASP A 67 -3.49 -15.40 -0.61
C ASP A 67 -2.14 -14.99 -1.19
N LEU A 68 -1.25 -14.54 -0.33
CA LEU A 68 0.05 -14.02 -0.77
C LEU A 68 0.97 -15.12 -1.28
N ALA A 69 0.91 -16.30 -0.66
CA ALA A 69 1.74 -17.42 -1.12
C ALA A 69 1.35 -17.88 -2.53
N ASP A 70 0.06 -17.98 -2.80
CA ASP A 70 -0.44 -18.33 -4.13
C ASP A 70 -0.07 -17.25 -5.15
N THR A 71 -0.15 -15.98 -4.76
CA THR A 71 0.23 -14.87 -5.63
C THR A 71 1.71 -14.94 -5.98
N ALA A 72 2.56 -15.21 -4.98
CA ALA A 72 4.00 -15.33 -5.22
C ALA A 72 4.30 -16.49 -6.19
N ALA A 73 3.63 -17.62 -6.01
CA ALA A 73 3.80 -18.77 -6.91
C ALA A 73 3.37 -18.44 -8.32
N GLU A 74 2.25 -17.75 -8.47
CA GLU A 74 1.75 -17.34 -9.80
C GLU A 74 2.71 -16.40 -10.50
N LEU A 75 3.21 -15.39 -9.78
CA LEU A 75 4.17 -14.43 -10.35
C LEU A 75 5.47 -15.12 -10.75
N THR A 76 5.98 -16.01 -9.92
CA THR A 76 7.19 -16.77 -10.22
C THR A 76 6.99 -17.63 -11.48
N LEU A 77 5.84 -18.30 -11.57
CA LEU A 77 5.52 -19.11 -12.74
C LEU A 77 5.47 -18.27 -14.01
N ASN A 78 5.03 -17.03 -13.90
CA ASN A 78 4.95 -16.11 -15.04
C ASN A 78 6.25 -15.35 -15.30
N GLY A 79 7.34 -15.72 -14.62
CA GLY A 79 8.65 -15.14 -14.87
C GLY A 79 8.88 -13.78 -14.24
N VAL A 80 8.07 -13.39 -13.25
CA VAL A 80 8.24 -12.10 -12.58
C VAL A 80 9.21 -12.26 -11.41
N PRO A 81 10.33 -11.53 -11.41
CA PRO A 81 11.26 -11.57 -10.28
C PRO A 81 10.62 -10.98 -9.04
N ILE A 82 10.86 -11.59 -7.88
CA ILE A 82 10.39 -11.09 -6.60
C ILE A 82 11.55 -10.38 -5.91
N ASP A 83 11.38 -9.08 -5.67
CA ASP A 83 12.43 -8.27 -5.03
C ASP A 83 12.57 -8.60 -3.56
N ARG A 84 11.44 -8.84 -2.87
CA ARG A 84 11.44 -9.22 -1.48
C ARG A 84 10.33 -10.23 -1.26
N GLU A 85 10.71 -11.41 -0.78
CA GLU A 85 9.80 -12.51 -0.56
C GLU A 85 8.74 -12.16 0.49
N PRO A 86 7.60 -12.85 0.50
CA PRO A 86 6.56 -12.59 1.50
C PRO A 86 7.09 -12.67 2.92
N ARG A 87 6.73 -11.68 3.73
CA ARG A 87 7.08 -11.70 5.15
C ARG A 87 6.08 -10.89 5.95
N ARG A 88 6.00 -11.17 7.26
CA ARG A 88 5.19 -10.38 8.18
C ARG A 88 5.91 -9.08 8.50
N GLU A 89 5.21 -7.97 8.30
CA GLU A 89 5.73 -6.65 8.62
C GLU A 89 5.42 -6.29 10.09
N PRO A 90 6.17 -5.33 10.67
CA PRO A 90 5.92 -4.92 12.06
C PRO A 90 4.50 -4.41 12.31
N TRP A 91 3.83 -3.90 11.28
CA TRP A 91 2.45 -3.42 11.38
C TRP A 91 1.42 -4.52 11.20
N GLY A 92 1.86 -5.78 11.07
CA GLY A 92 0.96 -6.92 11.11
C GLY A 92 0.41 -7.40 9.78
N LEU A 93 0.83 -6.81 8.67
CA LEU A 93 0.45 -7.27 7.34
C LEU A 93 1.53 -8.17 6.76
N ASP A 94 1.13 -9.10 5.91
CA ASP A 94 2.07 -9.91 5.14
C ASP A 94 2.27 -9.24 3.79
N GLU A 95 3.52 -8.93 3.42
CA GLU A 95 3.83 -8.16 2.22
C GLU A 95 4.93 -8.80 1.39
N MET A 96 4.82 -8.61 0.08
CA MET A 96 5.80 -9.04 -0.89
C MET A 96 6.03 -7.89 -1.88
N TRP A 97 7.29 -7.68 -2.30
CA TRP A 97 7.63 -6.59 -3.20
C TRP A 97 8.05 -7.11 -4.56
N VAL A 98 7.49 -6.51 -5.61
CA VAL A 98 7.91 -6.70 -7.00
C VAL A 98 8.04 -5.32 -7.63
N ARG A 99 8.60 -5.27 -8.83
CA ARG A 99 8.65 -4.05 -9.64
C ARG A 99 8.04 -4.31 -11.00
N ASP A 100 7.39 -3.28 -11.54
CA ASP A 100 6.94 -3.34 -12.92
C ASP A 100 8.14 -3.10 -13.86
N PRO A 101 7.96 -3.21 -15.20
CA PRO A 101 9.07 -3.02 -16.12
C PRO A 101 9.73 -1.65 -16.04
N ASP A 102 9.04 -0.62 -15.58
CA ASP A 102 9.60 0.72 -15.44
C ASP A 102 10.20 0.97 -14.05
N GLY A 103 10.20 -0.03 -13.17
CA GLY A 103 10.79 0.08 -11.86
C GLY A 103 9.86 0.58 -10.76
N VAL A 104 8.58 0.74 -11.05
CA VAL A 104 7.60 1.15 -10.03
C VAL A 104 7.38 -0.01 -9.07
N ARG A 105 7.50 0.27 -7.76
CA ARG A 105 7.30 -0.78 -6.75
C ARG A 105 5.82 -1.12 -6.62
N LEU A 106 5.54 -2.42 -6.66
CA LEU A 106 4.24 -2.97 -6.32
C LEU A 106 4.38 -3.72 -5.00
N VAL A 107 3.49 -3.44 -4.06
CA VAL A 107 3.45 -4.15 -2.78
C VAL A 107 2.19 -5.00 -2.78
N PHE A 108 2.36 -6.32 -2.84
CA PHE A 108 1.25 -7.25 -2.70
C PHE A 108 1.07 -7.57 -1.24
N VAL A 109 -0.16 -7.52 -0.77
CA VAL A 109 -0.46 -7.57 0.66
C VAL A 109 -1.57 -8.58 0.93
N GLU A 110 -1.34 -9.44 1.90
CA GLU A 110 -2.40 -10.23 2.51
C GLU A 110 -2.66 -9.68 3.89
N ILE A 111 -3.93 -9.43 4.21
CA ILE A 111 -4.32 -8.91 5.51
C ILE A 111 -4.73 -10.11 6.37
N PRO A 112 -3.95 -10.45 7.42
CA PRO A 112 -4.27 -11.60 8.27
C PRO A 112 -5.61 -11.45 8.98
N PRO A 113 -6.27 -12.56 9.33
CA PRO A 113 -7.48 -12.51 10.15
C PRO A 113 -7.19 -11.80 11.46
N GLY A 114 -8.14 -10.96 11.90
CA GLY A 114 -8.01 -10.23 13.16
C GLY A 114 -7.27 -8.91 13.07
N HIS A 115 -6.63 -8.61 11.94
CA HIS A 115 -6.02 -7.29 11.78
C HIS A 115 -7.12 -6.23 11.63
N PRO A 116 -6.95 -5.02 12.23
CA PRO A 116 -7.97 -3.97 12.13
C PRO A 116 -8.41 -3.64 10.71
N LEU A 117 -7.52 -3.67 9.74
CA LEU A 117 -7.90 -3.42 8.34
C LEU A 117 -8.93 -4.41 7.84
N ARG A 118 -8.86 -5.67 8.29
CA ARG A 118 -9.81 -6.69 7.87
C ARG A 118 -11.18 -6.48 8.49
N THR A 119 -11.22 -5.98 9.71
CA THR A 119 -12.48 -5.70 10.40
C THR A 119 -13.08 -4.35 10.01
N ASP A 120 -12.25 -3.40 9.60
CA ASP A 120 -12.69 -2.05 9.25
C ASP A 120 -13.25 -1.95 7.84
N VAL A 121 -12.87 -2.85 6.95
CA VAL A 121 -13.29 -2.82 5.55
C VAL A 121 -14.58 -3.62 5.40
N ARG A 122 -15.64 -2.97 5.00
CA ARG A 122 -16.97 -3.57 4.82
C ARG A 122 -17.50 -3.26 3.45
#